data_9989182674927e10afc14de17910c476
#
_entry.id   9989182674927e10afc14de17910c476
#
_cell.length_a   1.000
_cell.length_b   1.000
_cell.length_c   1.000
_cell.angle_alpha   90.00
_cell.angle_beta   90.00
_cell.angle_gamma   90.00
#
_symmetry.space_group_name_H-M   'P 1'
#
loop_
_entity.id
_entity.type
_entity.pdbx_description
1 polymer ?
#
loop_
_entity_poly.entity_id
_entity_poly.type
_entity_poly.pdbx_seq_one_letter_code
_entity_poly.pdbx_strand_id
1 'polypeptide(L)'
;MDEYLKLLLEQIRCTKARPYIKQELQDHMEDQIAENMKAGMDHEQAEKEAVRDMGDPVETGISLDSIHRPQAAWKLLGMIIFISIAGVLIHAGISGKASENAAAGSDRYVFHVMIGLAVMMILYLLD
;
A
#
# COMPACT_ATOMS: atom_id res chain seq x y z
N MET A 1 -17.58 13.73 18.43
CA MET A 1 -16.75 12.59 17.94
C MET A 1 -17.05 12.19 16.49
N ASP A 2 -18.28 11.86 16.11
CA ASP A 2 -18.61 11.36 14.75
C ASP A 2 -18.27 12.32 13.60
N GLU A 3 -18.47 13.62 13.79
CA GLU A 3 -18.14 14.63 12.79
C GLU A 3 -16.62 14.72 12.56
N TYR A 4 -15.83 14.63 13.60
CA TYR A 4 -14.37 14.58 13.54
C TYR A 4 -13.89 13.38 12.70
N LEU A 5 -14.37 12.19 13.06
CA LEU A 5 -14.01 10.95 12.34
C LEU A 5 -14.42 10.99 10.86
N LYS A 6 -15.59 11.57 10.55
CA LYS A 6 -16.05 11.73 9.17
C LYS A 6 -15.10 12.61 8.37
N LEU A 7 -14.76 13.81 8.86
CA LEU A 7 -13.85 14.73 8.18
C LEU A 7 -12.46 14.13 7.98
N LEU A 8 -11.94 13.42 8.98
CA LEU A 8 -10.67 12.74 8.91
C LEU A 8 -10.68 11.63 7.84
N LEU A 9 -11.71 10.77 7.85
CA LEU A 9 -11.81 9.66 6.90
C LEU A 9 -12.00 10.10 5.44
N GLU A 10 -12.56 11.28 5.21
CA GLU A 10 -12.66 11.86 3.87
C GLU A 10 -11.28 12.11 3.24
N GLN A 11 -10.26 12.37 4.05
CA GLN A 11 -8.88 12.59 3.60
C GLN A 11 -8.16 11.30 3.20
N ILE A 12 -8.63 10.13 3.66
CA ILE A 12 -8.00 8.84 3.40
C ILE A 12 -8.46 8.30 2.05
N ARG A 13 -7.55 8.14 1.09
CA ARG A 13 -7.86 7.64 -0.26
C ARG A 13 -8.09 6.13 -0.31
N CYS A 14 -7.39 5.36 0.54
CA CYS A 14 -7.55 3.93 0.61
C CYS A 14 -8.87 3.55 1.28
N THR A 15 -9.92 3.28 0.48
CA THR A 15 -11.26 2.94 0.98
C THR A 15 -11.28 1.66 1.80
N LYS A 16 -10.40 0.70 1.51
CA LYS A 16 -10.27 -0.56 2.28
C LYS A 16 -9.72 -0.31 3.69
N ALA A 17 -8.87 0.69 3.89
CA ALA A 17 -8.29 1.04 5.18
C ALA A 17 -9.24 1.85 6.08
N ARG A 18 -10.20 2.59 5.50
CA ARG A 18 -11.10 3.48 6.24
C ARG A 18 -11.84 2.81 7.41
N PRO A 19 -12.48 1.63 7.25
CA PRO A 19 -13.20 1.01 8.37
C PRO A 19 -12.27 0.61 9.51
N TYR A 20 -11.08 0.13 9.20
CA TYR A 20 -10.07 -0.23 10.18
C TYR A 20 -9.56 1.01 10.95
N ILE A 21 -9.18 2.06 10.21
CA ILE A 21 -8.72 3.32 10.81
C ILE A 21 -9.83 3.97 11.64
N LYS A 22 -11.09 3.92 11.17
CA LYS A 22 -12.23 4.43 11.94
C LYS A 22 -12.33 3.74 13.30
N GLN A 23 -12.27 2.42 13.32
CA GLN A 23 -12.40 1.65 14.55
C GLN A 23 -11.25 1.95 15.50
N GLU A 24 -10.01 1.94 15.03
CA GLU A 24 -8.83 2.22 15.85
C GLU A 24 -8.87 3.61 16.48
N LEU A 25 -9.26 4.63 15.70
CA LEU A 25 -9.40 5.99 16.21
C LEU A 25 -10.58 6.13 17.18
N GLN A 26 -11.69 5.45 16.93
CA GLN A 26 -12.85 5.46 17.81
C GLN A 26 -12.50 4.84 19.16
N ASP A 27 -11.87 3.67 19.17
CA ASP A 27 -11.43 2.98 20.39
C ASP A 27 -10.46 3.87 21.19
N HIS A 28 -9.51 4.52 20.51
CA HIS A 28 -8.58 5.44 21.15
C HIS A 28 -9.27 6.66 21.78
N MET A 29 -10.24 7.26 21.08
CA MET A 29 -11.01 8.39 21.62
C MET A 29 -11.89 7.97 22.80
N GLU A 30 -12.51 6.78 22.76
CA GLU A 30 -13.31 6.25 23.87
C GLU A 30 -12.44 6.02 25.12
N ASP A 31 -11.21 5.48 24.94
CA ASP A 31 -10.25 5.33 26.03
C ASP A 31 -9.86 6.68 26.64
N GLN A 32 -9.58 7.69 25.79
CA GLN A 32 -9.26 9.04 26.24
C GLN A 32 -10.42 9.70 27.01
N ILE A 33 -11.66 9.54 26.52
CA ILE A 33 -12.87 10.01 27.21
C ILE A 33 -12.98 9.35 28.58
N ALA A 34 -12.76 8.03 28.66
CA ALA A 34 -12.82 7.31 29.92
C ALA A 34 -11.76 7.78 30.93
N GLU A 35 -10.56 8.12 30.48
CA GLU A 35 -9.51 8.70 31.32
C GLU A 35 -9.86 10.10 31.82
N ASN A 36 -10.38 10.97 30.94
CA ASN A 36 -10.82 12.31 31.29
C ASN A 36 -11.97 12.29 32.31
N MET A 37 -12.91 11.35 32.17
CA MET A 37 -13.98 11.14 33.14
C MET A 37 -13.45 10.67 34.51
N LYS A 38 -12.44 9.78 34.53
CA LYS A 38 -11.78 9.37 35.78
C LYS A 38 -11.08 10.56 36.46
N ALA A 39 -10.61 11.54 35.69
CA ALA A 39 -10.02 12.78 36.21
C ALA A 39 -11.06 13.77 36.73
N GLY A 40 -12.37 13.44 36.65
CA GLY A 40 -13.46 14.23 37.22
C GLY A 40 -14.20 15.13 36.23
N MET A 41 -13.95 14.98 34.93
CA MET A 41 -14.71 15.68 33.88
C MET A 41 -16.08 15.03 33.69
N ASP A 42 -17.09 15.82 33.34
CA ASP A 42 -18.33 15.24 32.83
C ASP A 42 -18.13 14.68 31.40
N HIS A 43 -19.06 13.87 30.95
CA HIS A 43 -18.93 13.18 29.66
C HIS A 43 -18.80 14.15 28.47
N GLU A 44 -19.54 15.26 28.46
CA GLU A 44 -19.51 16.23 27.37
C GLU A 44 -18.17 16.98 27.33
N GLN A 45 -17.65 17.35 28.50
CA GLN A 45 -16.33 17.96 28.62
C GLN A 45 -15.22 16.98 28.24
N ALA A 46 -15.31 15.73 28.68
CA ALA A 46 -14.36 14.67 28.36
C ALA A 46 -14.27 14.38 26.86
N GLU A 47 -15.43 14.36 26.16
CA GLU A 47 -15.49 14.18 24.70
C GLU A 47 -14.86 15.38 23.96
N LYS A 48 -15.19 16.60 24.36
CA LYS A 48 -14.62 17.81 23.76
C LYS A 48 -13.10 17.87 23.90
N GLU A 49 -12.61 17.49 25.07
CA GLU A 49 -11.18 17.47 25.35
C GLU A 49 -10.48 16.38 24.52
N ALA A 50 -11.04 15.17 24.46
CA ALA A 50 -10.51 14.09 23.64
C ALA A 50 -10.44 14.49 22.15
N VAL A 51 -11.49 15.10 21.60
CA VAL A 51 -11.48 15.61 20.22
C VAL A 51 -10.43 16.69 20.02
N ARG A 52 -10.27 17.61 21.00
CA ARG A 52 -9.27 18.66 20.94
C ARG A 52 -7.84 18.11 20.92
N ASP A 53 -7.58 17.10 21.74
CA ASP A 53 -6.26 16.50 21.87
C ASP A 53 -5.85 15.71 20.62
N MET A 54 -6.82 15.23 19.83
CA MET A 54 -6.58 14.60 18.52
C MET A 54 -6.10 15.58 17.43
N GLY A 55 -6.23 16.90 17.66
CA GLY A 55 -5.82 17.94 16.73
C GLY A 55 -6.76 18.13 15.55
N ASP A 56 -6.22 18.68 14.44
CA ASP A 56 -7.02 18.97 13.25
C ASP A 56 -7.32 17.67 12.45
N PRO A 57 -8.61 17.36 12.17
CA PRO A 57 -8.99 16.13 11.49
C PRO A 57 -8.47 16.04 10.05
N VAL A 58 -8.29 17.16 9.37
CA VAL A 58 -7.79 17.19 7.99
C VAL A 58 -6.30 16.87 7.98
N GLU A 59 -5.52 17.52 8.84
CA GLU A 59 -4.07 17.31 8.93
C GLU A 59 -3.76 15.88 9.39
N THR A 60 -4.45 15.39 10.42
CA THR A 60 -4.32 14.02 10.91
C THR A 60 -4.70 13.00 9.83
N GLY A 61 -5.80 13.23 9.10
CA GLY A 61 -6.24 12.36 8.01
C GLY A 61 -5.24 12.30 6.86
N ILE A 62 -4.65 13.43 6.45
CA ILE A 62 -3.60 13.49 5.42
C ILE A 62 -2.36 12.72 5.87
N SER A 63 -1.96 12.87 7.12
CA SER A 63 -0.82 12.14 7.70
C SER A 63 -1.06 10.63 7.66
N LEU A 64 -2.23 10.16 8.11
CA LEU A 64 -2.61 8.75 8.06
C LEU A 64 -2.71 8.21 6.63
N ASP A 65 -3.26 8.99 5.66
CA ASP A 65 -3.28 8.60 4.24
C ASP A 65 -1.87 8.36 3.70
N SER A 66 -0.90 9.18 4.11
CA SER A 66 0.48 9.05 3.66
C SER A 66 1.13 7.74 4.11
N ILE A 67 0.80 7.27 5.32
CA ILE A 67 1.32 6.03 5.91
C ILE A 67 0.64 4.79 5.29
N HIS A 68 -0.67 4.86 5.06
CA HIS A 68 -1.48 3.75 4.55
C HIS A 68 -1.58 3.70 3.02
N ARG A 69 -0.94 4.64 2.32
CA ARG A 69 -0.90 4.63 0.87
C ARG A 69 0.00 3.50 0.38
N PRO A 70 -0.50 2.57 -0.44
CA PRO A 70 0.35 1.59 -1.09
C PRO A 70 1.38 2.34 -1.94
N GLN A 71 2.62 2.34 -1.49
CA GLN A 71 3.71 2.93 -2.26
C GLN A 71 4.03 1.96 -3.39
N ALA A 72 3.61 2.32 -4.60
CA ALA A 72 4.03 1.58 -5.78
C ALA A 72 5.56 1.56 -5.81
N ALA A 73 6.13 0.37 -5.74
CA ALA A 73 7.58 0.17 -5.75
C ALA A 73 8.15 0.41 -7.16
N TRP A 74 8.05 1.64 -7.65
CA TRP A 74 8.50 2.04 -8.99
C TRP A 74 9.95 1.62 -9.27
N LYS A 75 10.80 1.64 -8.22
CA LYS A 75 12.17 1.16 -8.32
C LYS A 75 12.23 -0.34 -8.61
N LEU A 76 11.40 -1.12 -7.92
CA LEU A 76 11.29 -2.56 -8.12
C LEU A 76 10.77 -2.86 -9.53
N LEU A 77 9.69 -2.19 -9.93
CA LEU A 77 9.11 -2.32 -11.27
C LEU A 77 10.12 -1.97 -12.37
N GLY A 78 10.84 -0.86 -12.21
CA GLY A 78 11.90 -0.45 -13.12
C GLY A 78 13.04 -1.47 -13.22
N MET A 79 13.46 -2.06 -12.11
CA MET A 79 14.48 -3.10 -12.07
C MET A 79 14.04 -4.37 -12.80
N ILE A 80 12.77 -4.77 -12.67
CA ILE A 80 12.22 -5.94 -13.34
C ILE A 80 12.17 -5.72 -14.85
N ILE A 81 11.67 -4.58 -15.28
CA ILE A 81 11.64 -4.21 -16.71
C ILE A 81 13.05 -4.21 -17.27
N PHE A 82 14.02 -3.64 -16.55
CA PHE A 82 15.42 -3.60 -16.98
C PHE A 82 16.02 -5.01 -17.13
N ILE A 83 15.83 -5.88 -16.14
CA ILE A 83 16.31 -7.27 -16.17
C ILE A 83 15.65 -8.04 -17.32
N SER A 84 14.36 -7.84 -17.55
CA SER A 84 13.63 -8.48 -18.65
C SER A 84 14.16 -8.06 -20.01
N ILE A 85 14.40 -6.76 -20.22
CA ILE A 85 14.98 -6.24 -21.47
C ILE A 85 16.40 -6.76 -21.67
N ALA A 86 17.23 -6.73 -20.62
CA ALA A 86 18.60 -7.25 -20.69
C ALA A 86 18.62 -8.74 -21.05
N GLY A 87 17.72 -9.54 -20.46
CA GLY A 87 17.58 -10.96 -20.79
C GLY A 87 17.22 -11.21 -22.26
N VAL A 88 16.29 -10.43 -22.81
CA VAL A 88 15.91 -10.52 -24.23
C VAL A 88 17.07 -10.13 -25.16
N LEU A 89 17.82 -9.09 -24.83
CA LEU A 89 18.97 -8.63 -25.62
C LEU A 89 20.12 -9.66 -25.61
N ILE A 90 20.42 -10.23 -24.42
CA ILE A 90 21.44 -11.28 -24.30
C ILE A 90 21.03 -12.51 -25.13
N HIS A 91 19.76 -12.92 -25.02
CA HIS A 91 19.22 -14.04 -25.77
C HIS A 91 19.33 -13.80 -27.28
N ALA A 92 18.91 -12.63 -27.78
CA ALA A 92 19.03 -12.28 -29.21
C ALA A 92 20.50 -12.25 -29.70
N GLY A 93 21.42 -11.77 -28.83
CA GLY A 93 22.85 -11.74 -29.17
C GLY A 93 23.50 -13.13 -29.24
N ILE A 94 23.04 -14.07 -28.41
CA ILE A 94 23.53 -15.46 -28.43
C ILE A 94 22.93 -16.25 -29.60
N SER A 95 21.63 -16.09 -29.85
CA SER A 95 20.92 -16.78 -30.94
C SER A 95 21.43 -16.38 -32.32
N GLY A 96 21.91 -15.15 -32.48
CA GLY A 96 22.54 -14.70 -33.75
C GLY A 96 23.90 -15.35 -34.05
N LYS A 97 24.52 -16.09 -33.13
CA LYS A 97 25.82 -16.76 -33.28
C LYS A 97 25.74 -18.29 -33.21
N ALA A 98 24.59 -18.85 -32.82
CA ALA A 98 24.43 -20.31 -32.72
C ALA A 98 23.76 -20.87 -33.95
N SER A 99 24.37 -21.97 -34.46
CA SER A 99 23.89 -22.73 -35.63
C SER A 99 22.39 -23.07 -35.53
N GLU A 100 21.72 -22.91 -36.66
CA GLU A 100 20.28 -22.94 -36.91
C GLU A 100 19.49 -24.18 -36.37
N ASN A 101 20.16 -25.24 -35.95
CA ASN A 101 19.54 -26.54 -35.63
C ASN A 101 19.45 -26.87 -34.12
N ALA A 102 20.09 -26.11 -33.22
CA ALA A 102 20.08 -26.39 -31.79
C ALA A 102 19.21 -25.41 -30.98
N ALA A 103 18.82 -24.29 -31.54
CA ALA A 103 18.23 -23.15 -30.84
C ALA A 103 16.71 -23.27 -30.63
N ALA A 104 15.99 -23.99 -31.47
CA ALA A 104 14.51 -23.96 -31.48
C ALA A 104 13.84 -24.59 -30.24
N GLY A 105 14.52 -25.45 -29.48
CA GLY A 105 13.98 -26.09 -28.30
C GLY A 105 14.22 -25.28 -27.02
N SER A 106 15.42 -24.73 -26.88
CA SER A 106 15.84 -23.96 -25.71
C SER A 106 15.10 -22.63 -25.59
N ASP A 107 14.82 -21.97 -26.70
CA ASP A 107 14.20 -20.67 -26.79
C ASP A 107 12.76 -20.65 -26.25
N ARG A 108 12.01 -21.71 -26.52
CA ARG A 108 10.64 -21.85 -26.00
C ARG A 108 10.60 -21.98 -24.50
N TYR A 109 11.49 -22.73 -23.87
CA TYR A 109 11.53 -22.91 -22.42
C TYR A 109 11.89 -21.60 -21.70
N VAL A 110 12.90 -20.88 -22.17
CA VAL A 110 13.32 -19.61 -21.60
C VAL A 110 12.18 -18.58 -21.68
N PHE A 111 11.51 -18.51 -22.84
CA PHE A 111 10.37 -17.60 -23.02
C PHE A 111 9.19 -17.94 -22.10
N HIS A 112 8.83 -19.22 -21.93
CA HIS A 112 7.74 -19.62 -21.05
C HIS A 112 8.08 -19.42 -19.56
N VAL A 113 9.33 -19.66 -19.17
CA VAL A 113 9.79 -19.41 -17.79
C VAL A 113 9.75 -17.91 -17.48
N MET A 114 10.18 -17.05 -18.40
CA MET A 114 10.13 -15.59 -18.22
C MET A 114 8.68 -15.07 -18.13
N ILE A 115 7.78 -15.57 -18.98
CA ILE A 115 6.34 -15.22 -18.91
C ILE A 115 5.76 -15.72 -17.58
N GLY A 116 6.07 -16.94 -17.16
CA GLY A 116 5.59 -17.51 -15.90
C GLY A 116 6.02 -16.68 -14.68
N LEU A 117 7.29 -16.27 -14.63
CA LEU A 117 7.81 -15.41 -13.58
C LEU A 117 7.17 -14.02 -13.61
N ALA A 118 6.96 -13.43 -14.78
CA ALA A 118 6.29 -12.13 -14.91
C ALA A 118 4.83 -12.19 -14.46
N VAL A 119 4.10 -13.25 -14.81
CA VAL A 119 2.71 -13.46 -14.39
C VAL A 119 2.61 -13.68 -12.87
N MET A 120 3.49 -14.53 -12.30
CA MET A 120 3.53 -14.77 -10.87
C MET A 120 3.80 -13.48 -10.09
N MET A 121 4.64 -12.62 -10.62
CA MET A 121 5.00 -11.36 -10.01
C MET A 121 3.88 -10.31 -10.11
N ILE A 122 3.15 -10.28 -11.23
CA ILE A 122 1.96 -9.43 -11.38
C ILE A 122 0.88 -9.86 -10.38
N LEU A 123 0.67 -11.17 -10.21
CA LEU A 123 -0.29 -11.69 -9.24
C LEU A 123 0.10 -11.33 -7.80
N TYR A 124 1.38 -11.40 -7.46
CA TYR A 124 1.89 -11.01 -6.13
C TYR A 124 1.74 -9.51 -5.84
N LEU A 125 1.77 -8.65 -6.88
CA LEU A 125 1.60 -7.19 -6.72
C LEU A 125 0.13 -6.76 -6.69
N LEU A 126 -0.81 -7.63 -7.08
CA LEU A 126 -2.25 -7.36 -7.08
C LEU A 126 -2.95 -7.84 -5.80
N ASP A 127 -2.27 -8.62 -4.96
CA ASP A 127 -2.76 -9.12 -3.68
C ASP A 127 -2.30 -8.25 -2.51
#